data_42886e3fe087cc0c77519ec2b1822fd8
#
_entry.id   42886e3fe087cc0c77519ec2b1822fd8
#
_cell.length_a   1.000
_cell.length_b   1.000
_cell.length_c   1.000
_cell.angle_alpha   90.00
_cell.angle_beta   90.00
_cell.angle_gamma   90.00
#
_symmetry.space_group_name_H-M   'P 1'
#
loop_
_entity.id
_entity.type
_entity.pdbx_description
1 polymer ?
#
loop_
_entity_poly.entity_id
_entity_poly.type
_entity_poly.pdbx_seq_one_letter_code
_entity_poly.pdbx_strand_id
1 'polypeptide(L)'
;MRTPSDKLDIMHTALNDINNEVTRAVKLHGPLNSLHEAYSVILEEFDEFWEQVKVNPKKLDLDGQVKRSANMEVELIQIAAMCVRTLMDVEI
;
A
#
# COMPACT_ATOMS: atom_id res chain seq x y z
N MET A 1 -11.69 20.46 0.32
CA MET A 1 -11.24 19.89 -0.97
C MET A 1 -9.75 20.11 -1.12
N ARG A 2 -9.04 19.12 -1.65
CA ARG A 2 -7.59 19.21 -1.86
C ARG A 2 -7.28 20.09 -3.07
N THR A 3 -6.39 21.07 -2.89
CA THR A 3 -5.88 21.89 -3.99
C THR A 3 -4.86 21.12 -4.82
N PRO A 4 -4.48 21.60 -6.03
CA PRO A 4 -3.38 20.98 -6.78
C PRO A 4 -2.07 20.95 -5.99
N SER A 5 -1.76 21.98 -5.21
CA SER A 5 -0.58 22.02 -4.34
C SER A 5 -0.64 20.94 -3.27
N ASP A 6 -1.80 20.76 -2.61
CA ASP A 6 -2.01 19.71 -1.61
C ASP A 6 -1.78 18.33 -2.23
N LYS A 7 -2.30 18.12 -3.44
CA LYS A 7 -2.13 16.83 -4.15
C LYS A 7 -0.67 16.52 -4.46
N LEU A 8 0.11 17.52 -4.85
CA LEU A 8 1.53 17.34 -5.12
C LEU A 8 2.31 17.01 -3.84
N ASP A 9 1.98 17.66 -2.74
CA ASP A 9 2.59 17.37 -1.44
C ASP A 9 2.28 15.94 -1.00
N ILE A 10 1.02 15.51 -1.17
CA ILE A 10 0.59 14.15 -0.86
C ILE A 10 1.34 13.14 -1.75
N MET A 11 1.49 13.44 -3.04
CA MET A 11 2.24 12.58 -3.96
C MET A 11 3.69 12.40 -3.51
N HIS A 12 4.37 13.49 -3.15
CA HIS A 12 5.76 13.42 -2.69
C HIS A 12 5.88 12.57 -1.42
N THR A 13 4.98 12.74 -0.46
CA THR A 13 4.95 11.95 0.76
C THR A 13 4.70 10.48 0.46
N ALA A 14 3.72 10.18 -0.40
CA ALA A 14 3.40 8.82 -0.79
C ALA A 14 4.57 8.12 -1.49
N LEU A 15 5.23 8.80 -2.43
CA LEU A 15 6.40 8.24 -3.13
C LEU A 15 7.56 7.98 -2.16
N ASN A 16 7.76 8.86 -1.20
CA ASN A 16 8.77 8.65 -0.15
C ASN A 16 8.44 7.43 0.72
N ASP A 17 7.18 7.28 1.11
CA ASP A 17 6.73 6.13 1.91
C ASP A 17 6.87 4.82 1.13
N ILE A 18 6.55 4.83 -0.17
CA ILE A 18 6.75 3.66 -1.04
C ILE A 18 8.23 3.30 -1.12
N ASN A 19 9.10 4.28 -1.34
CA ASN A 19 10.54 4.07 -1.39
C ASN A 19 11.06 3.45 -0.09
N ASN A 20 10.63 3.97 1.05
CA ASN A 20 11.02 3.45 2.35
C ASN A 20 10.53 2.01 2.57
N GLU A 21 9.31 1.70 2.16
CA GLU A 21 8.74 0.36 2.28
C GLU A 21 9.47 -0.64 1.38
N VAL A 22 9.78 -0.28 0.15
CA VAL A 22 10.57 -1.11 -0.78
C VAL A 22 11.95 -1.38 -0.18
N THR A 23 12.61 -0.35 0.32
CA THR A 23 13.95 -0.47 0.92
C THR A 23 13.93 -1.40 2.14
N ARG A 24 12.91 -1.26 3.00
CA ARG A 24 12.73 -2.12 4.16
C ARG A 24 12.53 -3.58 3.73
N ALA A 25 11.65 -3.81 2.77
CA ALA A 25 11.32 -5.15 2.29
C ALA A 25 12.52 -5.85 1.65
N VAL A 26 13.30 -5.12 0.86
CA VAL A 26 14.53 -5.66 0.24
C VAL A 26 15.52 -6.13 1.30
N LYS A 27 15.62 -5.43 2.43
CA LYS A 27 16.53 -5.81 3.52
C LYS A 27 16.03 -6.99 4.35
N LEU A 28 14.70 -7.13 4.49
CA LEU A 28 14.09 -8.10 5.39
C LEU A 28 13.66 -9.40 4.70
N HIS A 29 13.39 -9.35 3.41
CA HIS A 29 12.83 -10.47 2.65
C HIS A 29 13.70 -10.77 1.44
N GLY A 30 13.67 -12.02 1.01
CA GLY A 30 14.28 -12.43 -0.24
C GLY A 30 13.52 -11.86 -1.45
N PRO A 31 14.07 -12.01 -2.66
CA PRO A 31 13.42 -11.55 -3.87
C PRO A 31 12.16 -12.34 -4.16
N LEU A 32 11.23 -11.72 -4.90
CA LEU A 32 10.10 -12.42 -5.48
C LEU A 32 10.60 -13.36 -6.58
N ASN A 33 10.10 -14.59 -6.60
CA ASN A 33 10.62 -15.64 -7.48
C ASN A 33 9.86 -15.79 -8.80
N SER A 34 8.62 -15.32 -8.87
CA SER A 34 7.77 -15.47 -10.05
C SER A 34 6.64 -14.45 -10.09
N LEU A 35 6.05 -14.31 -11.26
CA LEU A 35 4.84 -13.48 -11.41
C LEU A 35 3.65 -14.06 -10.63
N HIS A 36 3.56 -15.37 -10.50
CA HIS A 36 2.51 -16.03 -9.71
C HIS A 36 2.63 -15.69 -8.23
N GLU A 37 3.85 -15.71 -7.69
CA GLU A 37 4.11 -15.30 -6.31
C GLU A 37 3.76 -13.84 -6.11
N ALA A 38 4.22 -12.95 -7.01
CA ALA A 38 3.92 -11.53 -6.96
C ALA A 38 2.41 -11.27 -7.01
N TYR A 39 1.71 -11.94 -7.93
CA TYR A 39 0.25 -11.83 -8.03
C TYR A 39 -0.44 -12.23 -6.73
N SER A 40 -0.05 -13.35 -6.14
CA SER A 40 -0.65 -13.83 -4.90
C SER A 40 -0.48 -12.85 -3.75
N VAL A 41 0.71 -12.26 -3.60
CA VAL A 41 0.98 -11.29 -2.54
C VAL A 41 0.21 -9.99 -2.77
N ILE A 42 0.20 -9.49 -4.01
CA ILE A 42 -0.56 -8.28 -4.36
C ILE A 42 -2.05 -8.49 -4.13
N LEU A 43 -2.59 -9.65 -4.51
CA LEU A 43 -4.00 -9.98 -4.30
C LEU A 43 -4.36 -9.99 -2.81
N GLU A 44 -3.50 -10.56 -1.97
CA GLU A 44 -3.69 -10.58 -0.53
C GLU A 44 -3.78 -9.15 0.03
N GLU A 45 -2.89 -8.26 -0.40
CA GLU A 45 -2.93 -6.85 0.02
C GLU A 45 -4.20 -6.14 -0.48
N PHE A 46 -4.64 -6.44 -1.70
CA PHE A 46 -5.91 -5.92 -2.23
C PHE A 46 -7.10 -6.40 -1.40
N ASP A 47 -7.12 -7.65 -1.03
CA ASP A 47 -8.20 -8.21 -0.21
C ASP A 47 -8.25 -7.53 1.18
N GLU A 48 -7.10 -7.28 1.79
CA GLU A 48 -7.00 -6.55 3.05
C GLU A 48 -7.50 -5.11 2.90
N PHE A 49 -7.12 -4.44 1.83
CA PHE A 49 -7.62 -3.10 1.51
C PHE A 49 -9.14 -3.10 1.32
N TRP A 50 -9.65 -4.06 0.57
CA TRP A 50 -11.09 -4.21 0.32
C TRP A 50 -11.88 -4.40 1.62
N GLU A 51 -11.35 -5.17 2.58
CA GLU A 51 -11.99 -5.35 3.88
C GLU A 51 -12.19 -4.01 4.60
N GLN A 52 -11.24 -3.09 4.49
CA GLN A 52 -11.38 -1.74 5.06
C GLN A 52 -12.38 -0.89 4.25
N VAL A 53 -12.37 -0.99 2.94
CA VAL A 53 -13.28 -0.23 2.06
C VAL A 53 -14.74 -0.57 2.36
N LYS A 54 -15.04 -1.85 2.60
CA LYS A 54 -16.40 -2.32 2.87
C LYS A 54 -16.98 -1.80 4.19
N VAL A 55 -16.15 -1.43 5.13
CA VAL A 55 -16.60 -0.94 6.43
C VAL A 55 -17.27 0.42 6.27
N ASN A 56 -18.50 0.55 6.82
CA ASN A 56 -19.16 1.85 6.84
C ASN A 56 -18.57 2.70 7.99
N PRO A 57 -17.83 3.79 7.66
CA PRO A 57 -17.18 4.61 8.68
C PRO A 57 -18.18 5.25 9.66
N LYS A 58 -19.42 5.45 9.23
CA LYS A 58 -20.47 6.04 10.11
C LYS A 58 -20.86 5.11 11.26
N LYS A 59 -20.55 3.82 11.16
CA LYS A 59 -20.81 2.83 12.22
C LYS A 59 -19.66 2.71 13.20
N LEU A 60 -18.57 3.40 12.97
CA LEU A 60 -17.38 3.40 13.81
C LEU A 60 -17.36 4.64 14.70
N ASP A 61 -16.79 4.51 15.89
CA ASP A 61 -16.43 5.68 16.69
C ASP A 61 -15.24 6.42 16.04
N LEU A 62 -14.84 7.54 16.61
CA LEU A 62 -13.77 8.35 16.04
C LEU A 62 -12.43 7.57 15.99
N ASP A 63 -12.11 6.82 17.04
CA ASP A 63 -10.90 6.00 17.09
C ASP A 63 -10.90 4.94 15.99
N GLY A 64 -12.03 4.26 15.80
CA GLY A 64 -12.20 3.27 14.74
C GLY A 64 -12.08 3.87 13.34
N GLN A 65 -12.59 5.09 13.12
CA GLN A 65 -12.45 5.80 11.85
C GLN A 65 -10.98 6.16 11.57
N VAL A 66 -10.25 6.62 12.57
CA VAL A 66 -8.82 6.95 12.44
C VAL A 66 -8.02 5.69 12.11
N LYS A 67 -8.26 4.60 12.82
CA LYS A 67 -7.58 3.31 12.58
C LYS A 67 -7.86 2.78 11.17
N ARG A 68 -9.10 2.86 10.72
CA ARG A 68 -9.49 2.44 9.37
C ARG A 68 -8.74 3.23 8.31
N SER A 69 -8.70 4.56 8.43
CA SER A 69 -7.99 5.42 7.49
C SER A 69 -6.49 5.10 7.45
N ALA A 70 -5.87 4.93 8.62
CA ALA A 70 -4.45 4.57 8.71
C ALA A 70 -4.17 3.22 8.07
N ASN A 71 -5.01 2.22 8.30
CA ASN A 71 -4.87 0.90 7.70
C ASN A 71 -4.99 0.95 6.18
N MET A 72 -5.94 1.73 5.65
CA MET A 72 -6.10 1.90 4.20
C MET A 72 -4.87 2.53 3.56
N GLU A 73 -4.28 3.54 4.20
CA GLU A 73 -3.05 4.17 3.71
C GLU A 73 -1.89 3.19 3.68
N VAL A 74 -1.73 2.40 4.75
CA VAL A 74 -0.68 1.36 4.83
C VAL A 74 -0.86 0.33 3.71
N GLU A 75 -2.08 -0.18 3.51
CA GLU A 75 -2.34 -1.17 2.47
C GLU A 75 -2.04 -0.63 1.07
N LEU A 76 -2.40 0.62 0.78
CA LEU A 76 -2.12 1.24 -0.51
C LEU A 76 -0.61 1.39 -0.75
N ILE A 77 0.14 1.79 0.27
CA ILE A 77 1.60 1.88 0.19
C ILE A 77 2.22 0.50 -0.03
N GLN A 78 1.73 -0.53 0.65
CA GLN A 78 2.22 -1.90 0.50
C GLN A 78 1.92 -2.46 -0.90
N ILE A 79 0.73 -2.22 -1.45
CA ILE A 79 0.38 -2.60 -2.82
C ILE A 79 1.35 -1.97 -3.81
N ALA A 80 1.58 -0.66 -3.69
CA ALA A 80 2.50 0.06 -4.56
C ALA A 80 3.94 -0.45 -4.44
N ALA A 81 4.40 -0.70 -3.22
CA ALA A 81 5.72 -1.25 -2.96
C ALA A 81 5.89 -2.65 -3.57
N MET A 82 4.86 -3.50 -3.49
CA MET A 82 4.87 -4.82 -4.12
C MET A 82 4.94 -4.73 -5.64
N CYS A 83 4.26 -3.75 -6.24
CA CYS A 83 4.37 -3.51 -7.68
C CYS A 83 5.80 -3.13 -8.08
N VAL A 84 6.45 -2.26 -7.32
CA VAL A 84 7.84 -1.87 -7.56
C VAL A 84 8.77 -3.07 -7.40
N ARG A 85 8.61 -3.85 -6.34
CA ARG A 85 9.43 -5.05 -6.11
C ARG A 85 9.27 -6.09 -7.22
N THR A 86 8.07 -6.24 -7.74
CA THR A 86 7.82 -7.14 -8.88
C THR A 86 8.64 -6.71 -10.08
N LEU A 87 8.66 -5.41 -10.38
CA LEU A 87 9.47 -4.87 -11.48
C LEU A 87 10.97 -5.03 -11.23
N MET A 88 11.41 -5.01 -9.97
CA MET A 88 12.83 -5.18 -9.61
C MET A 88 13.29 -6.64 -9.66
N ASP A 89 12.42 -7.56 -9.24
CA ASP A 89 12.81 -8.93 -8.96
C ASP A 89 12.47 -9.93 -10.09
N VAL A 90 11.46 -9.62 -10.89
CA VAL A 90 10.92 -10.55 -11.88
C VAL A 90 11.03 -9.97 -13.28
N GLU A 91 11.69 -10.70 -14.18
CA GLU A 91 11.72 -10.34 -15.60
C GLU A 91 10.34 -10.57 -16.23
N ILE A 92 9.86 -9.58 -16.95
CA ILE A 92 8.53 -9.63 -17.56
C ILE A 92 8.62 -9.80 -19.09
#